data_d8853ca171ad4bd65c34a3f5b985b15b
#
_entry.id   d8853ca171ad4bd65c34a3f5b985b15b
#
_cell.length_a   1.000
_cell.length_b   1.000
_cell.length_c   1.000
_cell.angle_alpha   90.00
_cell.angle_beta   90.00
_cell.angle_gamma   90.00
#
_symmetry.space_group_name_H-M   'P 1'
#
loop_
_entity.id
_entity.type
_entity.pdbx_description
1 polymer ?
#
loop_
_entity_poly.entity_id
_entity_poly.type
_entity_poly.pdbx_seq_one_letter_code
_entity_poly.pdbx_strand_id
1 'polypeptide(L)'
;MAENSEQTVKTRRVFYIPGYDPIHPRRYRELYRKEGTEQARITGYDITLRPKKTKGNYGWNVAAHIDGVDVDVQVEVLVWSDIVRVSMSNSILATYRQLVQTAWVYIGSGALWRLMQLRKGPVIAALYPVGMLLVQLVIAILSGVVLYQALTYFGGPAWFKGIIGALGVMLAWAVLRWFKKNDGKFFAYYLMHDYAFGAATRGANTPALERRMTEFGEAIAEALISDVDEVLVVGHSSGAHLGVSILADLVRAGRVPADGPALGFLTRLRVRAV
;
A
#
# COMPACT_ATOMS: atom_id res chain seq x y z
N MET A 1 16.65 23.30 -36.32
CA MET A 1 15.69 23.52 -35.21
C MET A 1 14.55 22.57 -35.49
N ALA A 2 14.48 21.44 -34.76
CA ALA A 2 13.34 20.56 -34.85
C ALA A 2 12.19 21.24 -34.08
N GLU A 3 11.13 21.54 -34.80
CA GLU A 3 9.87 22.03 -34.29
C GLU A 3 9.34 20.94 -33.36
N ASN A 4 9.45 21.16 -32.06
CA ASN A 4 8.86 20.27 -31.03
C ASN A 4 7.36 20.51 -31.12
N SER A 5 6.68 19.82 -32.03
CA SER A 5 5.21 19.78 -32.03
C SER A 5 4.82 19.10 -30.70
N GLU A 6 4.39 19.89 -29.71
CA GLU A 6 3.79 19.39 -28.48
C GLU A 6 2.64 18.46 -28.89
N GLN A 7 2.89 17.17 -28.79
CA GLN A 7 1.87 16.16 -29.13
C GLN A 7 0.77 16.25 -28.08
N THR A 8 -0.36 16.84 -28.46
CA THR A 8 -1.48 17.02 -27.55
C THR A 8 -2.15 15.67 -27.30
N VAL A 9 -2.12 15.20 -26.05
CA VAL A 9 -2.76 13.95 -25.64
C VAL A 9 -4.27 14.17 -25.52
N LYS A 10 -5.07 13.52 -26.38
CA LYS A 10 -6.54 13.57 -26.38
C LYS A 10 -7.15 12.29 -25.81
N THR A 11 -6.50 11.17 -26.01
CA THR A 11 -6.95 9.85 -25.56
C THR A 11 -5.89 9.19 -24.69
N ARG A 12 -6.29 8.73 -23.48
CA ARG A 12 -5.36 8.14 -22.53
C ARG A 12 -5.95 6.90 -21.85
N ARG A 13 -5.14 5.86 -21.70
CA ARG A 13 -5.44 4.73 -20.81
C ARG A 13 -4.57 4.82 -19.56
N VAL A 14 -5.20 4.79 -18.39
CA VAL A 14 -4.52 4.86 -17.10
C VAL A 14 -4.70 3.55 -16.37
N PHE A 15 -3.59 2.91 -15.98
CA PHE A 15 -3.56 1.71 -15.14
C PHE A 15 -3.09 2.07 -13.75
N TYR A 16 -4.01 2.03 -12.79
CA TYR A 16 -3.69 2.31 -11.38
C TYR A 16 -3.41 1.02 -10.63
N ILE A 17 -2.19 0.88 -10.11
CA ILE A 17 -1.76 -0.25 -9.28
C ILE A 17 -1.78 0.21 -7.82
N PRO A 18 -2.75 -0.27 -7.01
CA PRO A 18 -2.83 0.07 -5.59
C PRO A 18 -1.63 -0.45 -4.81
N GLY A 19 -1.37 0.15 -3.65
CA GLY A 19 -0.47 -0.39 -2.66
C GLY A 19 -1.00 -1.68 -2.01
N TYR A 20 -0.33 -2.11 -0.94
CA TYR A 20 -0.78 -3.21 -0.10
C TYR A 20 -2.06 -2.79 0.65
N ASP A 21 -3.20 -2.91 -0.02
CA ASP A 21 -4.47 -2.36 0.43
C ASP A 21 -5.59 -3.41 0.25
N PRO A 22 -6.25 -3.85 1.35
CA PRO A 22 -7.34 -4.83 1.29
C PRO A 22 -8.67 -4.23 0.81
N ILE A 23 -8.70 -2.92 0.51
CA ILE A 23 -9.93 -2.17 0.22
C ILE A 23 -10.52 -2.58 -1.12
N HIS A 24 -11.86 -2.55 -1.19
CA HIS A 24 -12.59 -2.84 -2.41
C HIS A 24 -12.36 -1.74 -3.46
N PRO A 25 -12.15 -2.08 -4.75
CA PRO A 25 -11.79 -1.12 -5.80
C PRO A 25 -12.80 0.01 -6.02
N ARG A 26 -14.07 -0.16 -5.64
CA ARG A 26 -15.08 0.92 -5.67
C ARG A 26 -14.66 2.16 -4.88
N ARG A 27 -13.88 1.99 -3.81
CA ARG A 27 -13.39 3.11 -3.01
C ARG A 27 -12.46 4.02 -3.79
N TYR A 28 -11.62 3.48 -4.68
CA TYR A 28 -10.74 4.30 -5.53
C TYR A 28 -11.54 5.19 -6.47
N ARG A 29 -12.64 4.67 -7.05
CA ARG A 29 -13.53 5.47 -7.88
C ARG A 29 -14.19 6.60 -7.09
N GLU A 30 -14.67 6.32 -5.87
CA GLU A 30 -15.29 7.35 -5.02
C GLU A 30 -14.29 8.41 -4.55
N LEU A 31 -13.07 8.01 -4.22
CA LEU A 31 -11.98 8.94 -3.92
C LEU A 31 -11.65 9.81 -5.14
N TYR A 32 -11.52 9.19 -6.32
CA TYR A 32 -11.26 9.93 -7.55
C TYR A 32 -12.40 10.92 -7.86
N ARG A 33 -13.66 10.52 -7.68
CA ARG A 33 -14.82 11.40 -7.88
C ARG A 33 -14.77 12.61 -6.96
N LYS A 34 -14.52 12.39 -5.66
CA LYS A 34 -14.45 13.46 -4.66
C LYS A 34 -13.28 14.41 -4.93
N GLU A 35 -12.09 13.88 -5.06
CA GLU A 35 -10.87 14.67 -5.22
C GLU A 35 -10.80 15.32 -6.62
N GLY A 36 -11.30 14.63 -7.66
CA GLY A 36 -11.40 15.17 -9.01
C GLY A 36 -12.35 16.35 -9.11
N THR A 37 -13.49 16.30 -8.42
CA THR A 37 -14.42 17.44 -8.34
C THR A 37 -13.77 18.65 -7.66
N GLU A 38 -13.05 18.43 -6.57
CA GLU A 38 -12.34 19.51 -5.88
C GLU A 38 -11.18 20.07 -6.71
N GLN A 39 -10.45 19.20 -7.40
CA GLN A 39 -9.38 19.62 -8.30
C GLN A 39 -9.93 20.44 -9.46
N ALA A 40 -11.05 20.04 -10.07
CA ALA A 40 -11.72 20.79 -11.11
C ALA A 40 -12.08 22.20 -10.65
N ARG A 41 -12.61 22.32 -9.42
CA ARG A 41 -12.95 23.62 -8.81
C ARG A 41 -11.72 24.52 -8.62
N ILE A 42 -10.57 23.96 -8.27
CA ILE A 42 -9.31 24.69 -8.01
C ILE A 42 -8.69 25.16 -9.33
N THR A 43 -8.68 24.29 -10.35
CA THR A 43 -8.00 24.55 -11.63
C THR A 43 -8.87 25.24 -12.67
N GLY A 44 -10.20 25.24 -12.48
CA GLY A 44 -11.16 25.73 -13.48
C GLY A 44 -11.36 24.75 -14.66
N TYR A 45 -10.91 23.50 -14.54
CA TYR A 45 -11.10 22.46 -15.54
C TYR A 45 -12.47 21.79 -15.40
N ASP A 46 -13.03 21.34 -16.52
CA ASP A 46 -14.22 20.50 -16.50
C ASP A 46 -13.79 19.03 -16.44
N ILE A 47 -14.20 18.31 -15.39
CA ILE A 47 -13.88 16.90 -15.18
C ILE A 47 -15.17 16.13 -14.88
N THR A 48 -15.54 15.21 -15.77
CA THR A 48 -16.77 14.41 -15.66
C THR A 48 -16.44 12.91 -15.65
N LEU A 49 -16.89 12.19 -14.60
CA LEU A 49 -16.78 10.74 -14.52
C LEU A 49 -17.95 10.05 -15.19
N ARG A 50 -17.65 9.05 -16.00
CA ARG A 50 -18.63 8.19 -16.68
C ARG A 50 -18.39 6.72 -16.33
N PRO A 51 -19.41 5.86 -16.33
CA PRO A 51 -19.22 4.43 -16.19
C PRO A 51 -18.33 3.87 -17.33
N LYS A 52 -17.45 2.91 -16.99
CA LYS A 52 -16.69 2.17 -18.01
C LYS A 52 -17.66 1.33 -18.85
N LYS A 53 -17.56 1.43 -20.17
CA LYS A 53 -18.42 0.70 -21.12
C LYS A 53 -17.81 -0.63 -21.57
N THR A 54 -16.49 -0.78 -21.45
CA THR A 54 -15.74 -1.96 -21.90
C THR A 54 -15.67 -3.04 -20.81
N LYS A 55 -15.58 -4.31 -21.22
CA LYS A 55 -15.29 -5.44 -20.33
C LYS A 55 -13.81 -5.36 -19.86
N GLY A 56 -13.45 -6.11 -18.84
CA GLY A 56 -12.08 -6.19 -18.30
C GLY A 56 -11.97 -5.69 -16.87
N ASN A 57 -10.82 -5.11 -16.50
CA ASN A 57 -10.54 -4.64 -15.14
C ASN A 57 -11.56 -3.61 -14.65
N TYR A 58 -11.75 -3.57 -13.33
CA TYR A 58 -12.60 -2.54 -12.72
C TYR A 58 -12.06 -1.14 -13.05
N GLY A 59 -12.95 -0.24 -13.46
CA GLY A 59 -12.53 1.10 -13.86
C GLY A 59 -13.69 2.04 -14.15
N TRP A 60 -13.37 3.21 -14.67
CA TRP A 60 -14.29 4.26 -15.10
C TRP A 60 -13.68 5.08 -16.23
N ASN A 61 -14.50 5.84 -16.91
CA ASN A 61 -14.06 6.80 -17.91
C ASN A 61 -14.12 8.22 -17.32
N VAL A 62 -13.24 9.08 -17.77
CA VAL A 62 -13.19 10.50 -17.41
C VAL A 62 -13.16 11.29 -18.71
N ALA A 63 -14.14 12.16 -18.89
CA ALA A 63 -14.08 13.21 -19.90
C ALA A 63 -13.64 14.51 -19.20
N ALA A 64 -12.62 15.16 -19.74
CA ALA A 64 -12.11 16.41 -19.19
C ALA A 64 -11.89 17.45 -20.31
N HIS A 65 -12.15 18.73 -19.98
CA HIS A 65 -11.74 19.85 -20.81
C HIS A 65 -10.62 20.59 -20.08
N ILE A 66 -9.41 20.54 -20.65
CA ILE A 66 -8.19 21.04 -20.01
C ILE A 66 -7.47 21.93 -21.01
N ASP A 67 -7.25 23.20 -20.66
CA ASP A 67 -6.53 24.20 -21.51
C ASP A 67 -7.04 24.27 -22.95
N GLY A 68 -8.38 24.20 -23.12
CA GLY A 68 -9.03 24.26 -24.43
C GLY A 68 -9.04 22.95 -25.22
N VAL A 69 -8.58 21.85 -24.63
CA VAL A 69 -8.51 20.53 -25.27
C VAL A 69 -9.44 19.55 -24.58
N ASP A 70 -10.24 18.83 -25.36
CA ASP A 70 -11.05 17.71 -24.86
C ASP A 70 -10.17 16.47 -24.73
N VAL A 71 -10.17 15.87 -23.52
CA VAL A 71 -9.41 14.68 -23.20
C VAL A 71 -10.32 13.56 -22.71
N ASP A 72 -10.24 12.40 -23.32
CA ASP A 72 -10.96 11.20 -22.90
C ASP A 72 -9.99 10.19 -22.26
N VAL A 73 -10.25 9.83 -21.00
CA VAL A 73 -9.36 8.98 -20.20
C VAL A 73 -10.13 7.75 -19.73
N GLN A 74 -9.60 6.58 -20.02
CA GLN A 74 -10.06 5.33 -19.43
C GLN A 74 -9.16 4.95 -18.26
N VAL A 75 -9.69 4.94 -17.04
CA VAL A 75 -8.97 4.53 -15.83
C VAL A 75 -9.34 3.10 -15.46
N GLU A 76 -8.32 2.26 -15.30
CA GLU A 76 -8.46 0.87 -14.84
C GLU A 76 -7.67 0.64 -13.57
N VAL A 77 -8.26 -0.06 -12.62
CA VAL A 77 -7.60 -0.46 -11.37
C VAL A 77 -7.13 -1.89 -11.51
N LEU A 78 -5.83 -2.10 -11.42
CA LEU A 78 -5.18 -3.41 -11.44
C LEU A 78 -5.25 -4.02 -10.03
N VAL A 79 -6.35 -4.74 -9.77
CA VAL A 79 -6.74 -5.17 -8.42
C VAL A 79 -5.97 -6.41 -7.98
N TRP A 80 -5.33 -6.35 -6.81
CA TRP A 80 -4.70 -7.47 -6.12
C TRP A 80 -5.04 -7.54 -4.61
N SER A 81 -6.09 -6.84 -4.20
CA SER A 81 -6.55 -6.77 -2.81
C SER A 81 -7.02 -8.11 -2.25
N ASP A 82 -7.36 -9.08 -3.08
CA ASP A 82 -7.65 -10.46 -2.70
C ASP A 82 -6.41 -11.18 -2.14
N ILE A 83 -5.26 -11.03 -2.81
CA ILE A 83 -3.95 -11.55 -2.35
C ILE A 83 -3.56 -10.88 -1.04
N VAL A 84 -3.74 -9.56 -0.94
CA VAL A 84 -3.48 -8.80 0.28
C VAL A 84 -4.33 -9.32 1.44
N ARG A 85 -5.64 -9.47 1.26
CA ARG A 85 -6.55 -9.95 2.32
C ARG A 85 -6.18 -11.34 2.84
N VAL A 86 -5.79 -12.24 1.96
CA VAL A 86 -5.36 -13.60 2.35
C VAL A 86 -4.07 -13.55 3.18
N SER A 87 -3.17 -12.60 2.91
CA SER A 87 -1.90 -12.46 3.63
C SER A 87 -2.03 -11.79 5.01
N MET A 88 -3.15 -11.11 5.28
CA MET A 88 -3.38 -10.40 6.55
C MET A 88 -3.81 -11.36 7.66
N SER A 89 -3.08 -11.35 8.78
CA SER A 89 -3.44 -12.08 9.99
C SER A 89 -4.36 -11.24 10.90
N ASN A 90 -5.40 -11.88 11.46
CA ASN A 90 -6.27 -11.25 12.44
C ASN A 90 -5.84 -11.47 13.90
N SER A 91 -4.71 -12.13 14.16
CA SER A 91 -4.25 -12.47 15.51
C SER A 91 -3.15 -11.52 15.98
N ILE A 92 -3.23 -11.03 17.23
CA ILE A 92 -2.18 -10.23 17.88
C ILE A 92 -0.88 -11.02 17.93
N LEU A 93 -0.93 -12.27 18.38
CA LEU A 93 0.24 -13.13 18.50
C LEU A 93 0.92 -13.38 17.14
N ALA A 94 0.11 -13.59 16.08
CA ALA A 94 0.65 -13.75 14.74
C ALA A 94 1.37 -12.48 14.26
N THR A 95 0.87 -11.29 14.58
CA THR A 95 1.54 -10.02 14.22
C THR A 95 2.89 -9.86 14.91
N TYR A 96 2.97 -10.18 16.22
CA TYR A 96 4.26 -10.15 16.91
C TYR A 96 5.24 -11.22 16.41
N ARG A 97 4.73 -12.42 16.03
CA ARG A 97 5.56 -13.43 15.34
C ARG A 97 6.07 -12.91 14.00
N GLN A 98 5.23 -12.26 13.22
CA GLN A 98 5.62 -11.62 11.95
C GLN A 98 6.67 -10.54 12.18
N LEU A 99 6.53 -9.72 13.24
CA LEU A 99 7.53 -8.71 13.60
C LEU A 99 8.90 -9.36 13.83
N VAL A 100 8.97 -10.42 14.63
CA VAL A 100 10.23 -11.14 14.90
C VAL A 100 10.81 -11.73 13.61
N GLN A 101 9.99 -12.39 12.80
CA GLN A 101 10.42 -12.98 11.52
C GLN A 101 10.93 -11.91 10.55
N THR A 102 10.21 -10.80 10.43
CA THR A 102 10.59 -9.68 9.57
C THR A 102 11.91 -9.07 10.03
N ALA A 103 12.05 -8.79 11.32
CA ALA A 103 13.29 -8.27 11.89
C ALA A 103 14.47 -9.21 11.60
N TRP A 104 14.28 -10.52 11.77
CA TRP A 104 15.30 -11.52 11.46
C TRP A 104 15.73 -11.49 9.99
N VAL A 105 14.75 -11.42 9.07
CA VAL A 105 15.04 -11.33 7.62
C VAL A 105 15.76 -10.05 7.26
N TYR A 106 15.32 -8.90 7.78
CA TYR A 106 15.93 -7.60 7.48
C TYR A 106 17.35 -7.46 8.03
N ILE A 107 17.61 -7.98 9.23
CA ILE A 107 18.94 -7.99 9.84
C ILE A 107 19.84 -8.97 9.09
N GLY A 108 19.39 -10.22 8.90
CA GLY A 108 20.18 -11.30 8.30
C GLY A 108 20.50 -11.08 6.81
N SER A 109 19.63 -10.38 6.06
CA SER A 109 19.89 -10.01 4.65
C SER A 109 20.72 -8.75 4.49
N GLY A 110 21.00 -8.02 5.56
CA GLY A 110 21.64 -6.70 5.50
C GLY A 110 20.72 -5.57 5.00
N ALA A 111 19.43 -5.86 4.74
CA ALA A 111 18.47 -4.87 4.26
C ALA A 111 18.29 -3.70 5.26
N LEU A 112 18.30 -4.00 6.57
CA LEU A 112 18.23 -2.99 7.61
C LEU A 112 19.38 -1.98 7.51
N TRP A 113 20.61 -2.44 7.29
CA TRP A 113 21.78 -1.56 7.19
C TRP A 113 21.73 -0.68 5.96
N ARG A 114 21.28 -1.21 4.82
CA ARG A 114 21.07 -0.43 3.60
C ARG A 114 19.97 0.61 3.79
N LEU A 115 18.89 0.25 4.48
CA LEU A 115 17.80 1.16 4.84
C LEU A 115 18.33 2.32 5.70
N MET A 116 19.17 2.03 6.70
CA MET A 116 19.75 3.04 7.59
C MET A 116 20.66 4.06 6.88
N GLN A 117 21.13 3.76 5.68
CA GLN A 117 21.92 4.68 4.85
C GLN A 117 21.05 5.68 4.06
N LEU A 118 19.73 5.47 4.05
CA LEU A 118 18.80 6.40 3.39
C LEU A 118 18.61 7.69 4.21
N ARG A 119 17.91 8.66 3.62
CA ARG A 119 17.52 9.87 4.34
C ARG A 119 16.66 9.54 5.57
N LYS A 120 16.76 10.36 6.63
CA LYS A 120 16.08 10.12 7.92
C LYS A 120 14.57 9.89 7.79
N GLY A 121 13.88 10.64 6.93
CA GLY A 121 12.42 10.51 6.74
C GLY A 121 11.97 9.10 6.33
N PRO A 122 12.49 8.52 5.24
CA PRO A 122 12.22 7.12 4.85
C PRO A 122 12.56 6.10 5.92
N VAL A 123 13.69 6.29 6.63
CA VAL A 123 14.11 5.40 7.73
C VAL A 123 13.10 5.40 8.88
N ILE A 124 12.69 6.59 9.34
CA ILE A 124 11.68 6.72 10.40
C ILE A 124 10.35 6.08 9.97
N ALA A 125 9.91 6.36 8.74
CA ALA A 125 8.68 5.76 8.21
C ALA A 125 8.74 4.23 8.16
N ALA A 126 9.89 3.67 7.76
CA ALA A 126 10.08 2.21 7.67
C ALA A 126 10.17 1.55 9.05
N LEU A 127 10.77 2.20 10.05
CA LEU A 127 10.89 1.66 11.40
C LEU A 127 9.64 1.91 12.26
N TYR A 128 8.73 2.80 11.82
CA TYR A 128 7.54 3.19 12.58
C TYR A 128 6.69 2.01 13.06
N PRO A 129 6.25 1.04 12.22
CA PRO A 129 5.37 -0.04 12.69
C PRO A 129 6.06 -0.93 13.72
N VAL A 130 7.36 -1.19 13.54
CA VAL A 130 8.16 -1.98 14.50
C VAL A 130 8.27 -1.25 15.85
N GLY A 131 8.68 0.01 15.84
CA GLY A 131 8.79 0.84 17.05
C GLY A 131 7.45 0.98 17.75
N MET A 132 6.38 1.23 17.00
CA MET A 132 5.04 1.41 17.57
C MET A 132 4.50 0.13 18.21
N LEU A 133 4.69 -1.04 17.59
CA LEU A 133 4.31 -2.33 18.18
C LEU A 133 5.11 -2.65 19.44
N LEU A 134 6.41 -2.33 19.46
CA LEU A 134 7.23 -2.48 20.67
C LEU A 134 6.77 -1.55 21.79
N VAL A 135 6.47 -0.29 21.51
CA VAL A 135 5.91 0.66 22.48
C VAL A 135 4.59 0.15 23.06
N GLN A 136 3.67 -0.35 22.19
CA GLN A 136 2.40 -0.94 22.64
C GLN A 136 2.61 -2.16 23.54
N LEU A 137 3.58 -3.01 23.22
CA LEU A 137 3.93 -4.17 24.04
C LEU A 137 4.48 -3.74 25.42
N VAL A 138 5.38 -2.75 25.46
CA VAL A 138 5.93 -2.21 26.69
C VAL A 138 4.83 -1.60 27.55
N ILE A 139 3.92 -0.80 26.99
CA ILE A 139 2.78 -0.23 27.73
C ILE A 139 1.91 -1.34 28.32
N ALA A 140 1.62 -2.38 27.54
CA ALA A 140 0.81 -3.51 28.00
C ALA A 140 1.48 -4.26 29.16
N ILE A 141 2.76 -4.56 29.06
CA ILE A 141 3.52 -5.24 30.12
C ILE A 141 3.57 -4.36 31.37
N LEU A 142 3.92 -3.08 31.22
CA LEU A 142 3.98 -2.14 32.35
C LEU A 142 2.63 -2.01 33.05
N SER A 143 1.51 -1.96 32.32
CA SER A 143 0.17 -1.92 32.91
C SER A 143 -0.09 -3.13 33.81
N GLY A 144 0.28 -4.33 33.37
CA GLY A 144 0.14 -5.57 34.15
C GLY A 144 1.05 -5.58 35.38
N VAL A 145 2.30 -5.14 35.22
CA VAL A 145 3.30 -5.07 36.30
C VAL A 145 2.87 -4.07 37.37
N VAL A 146 2.42 -2.87 36.97
CA VAL A 146 1.96 -1.83 37.90
C VAL A 146 0.75 -2.32 38.67
N LEU A 147 -0.23 -2.97 38.02
CA LEU A 147 -1.37 -3.58 38.70
C LEU A 147 -0.90 -4.62 39.72
N TYR A 148 -0.01 -5.52 39.33
CA TYR A 148 0.53 -6.54 40.23
C TYR A 148 1.22 -5.93 41.45
N GLN A 149 2.11 -4.97 41.26
CA GLN A 149 2.83 -4.30 42.33
C GLN A 149 1.89 -3.53 43.27
N ALA A 150 0.93 -2.79 42.72
CA ALA A 150 0.00 -2.00 43.51
C ALA A 150 -0.86 -2.89 44.43
N LEU A 151 -1.36 -4.02 43.92
CA LEU A 151 -2.25 -4.91 44.69
C LEU A 151 -1.50 -5.88 45.62
N THR A 152 -0.22 -6.12 45.38
CA THR A 152 0.61 -6.97 46.25
C THR A 152 1.54 -6.20 47.18
N TYR A 153 1.47 -4.85 47.16
CA TYR A 153 2.32 -3.97 47.94
C TYR A 153 2.32 -4.27 49.47
N PHE A 154 1.14 -4.55 50.01
CA PHE A 154 0.98 -4.88 51.42
C PHE A 154 1.21 -6.35 51.76
N GLY A 155 1.73 -7.14 50.80
CA GLY A 155 1.96 -8.56 50.98
C GLY A 155 0.72 -9.40 50.63
N GLY A 156 0.74 -10.65 51.05
CA GLY A 156 -0.38 -11.60 50.85
C GLY A 156 0.11 -13.01 50.58
N PRO A 157 -0.78 -14.03 50.72
CA PRO A 157 -0.45 -15.42 50.50
C PRO A 157 -0.15 -15.69 49.00
N ALA A 158 0.57 -16.79 48.71
CA ALA A 158 1.01 -17.13 47.37
C ALA A 158 -0.14 -17.26 46.35
N TRP A 159 -1.26 -17.84 46.76
CA TRP A 159 -2.44 -17.98 45.88
C TRP A 159 -3.03 -16.62 45.49
N PHE A 160 -3.04 -15.63 46.41
CA PHE A 160 -3.49 -14.26 46.12
C PHE A 160 -2.58 -13.58 45.09
N LYS A 161 -1.25 -13.69 45.28
CA LYS A 161 -0.27 -13.15 44.29
C LYS A 161 -0.44 -13.84 42.93
N GLY A 162 -0.77 -15.13 42.89
CA GLY A 162 -1.06 -15.84 41.65
C GLY A 162 -2.28 -15.29 40.91
N ILE A 163 -3.39 -15.02 41.64
CA ILE A 163 -4.59 -14.40 41.06
C ILE A 163 -4.29 -13.02 40.53
N ILE A 164 -3.58 -12.18 41.30
CA ILE A 164 -3.21 -10.84 40.85
C ILE A 164 -2.29 -10.89 39.63
N GLY A 165 -1.35 -11.84 39.57
CA GLY A 165 -0.52 -12.08 38.38
C GLY A 165 -1.36 -12.41 37.14
N ALA A 166 -2.36 -13.31 37.29
CA ALA A 166 -3.29 -13.60 36.19
C ALA A 166 -4.09 -12.38 35.75
N LEU A 167 -4.59 -11.56 36.68
CA LEU A 167 -5.26 -10.29 36.38
C LEU A 167 -4.32 -9.29 35.65
N GLY A 168 -3.05 -9.23 36.05
CA GLY A 168 -2.04 -8.42 35.35
C GLY A 168 -1.83 -8.84 33.89
N VAL A 169 -1.77 -10.17 33.64
CA VAL A 169 -1.69 -10.71 32.26
C VAL A 169 -2.96 -10.41 31.47
N MET A 170 -4.14 -10.55 32.10
CA MET A 170 -5.41 -10.19 31.47
C MET A 170 -5.48 -8.70 31.10
N LEU A 171 -5.01 -7.81 31.99
CA LEU A 171 -4.92 -6.38 31.71
C LEU A 171 -3.99 -6.08 30.55
N ALA A 172 -2.78 -6.68 30.54
CA ALA A 172 -1.83 -6.51 29.44
C ALA A 172 -2.43 -6.95 28.09
N TRP A 173 -3.13 -8.09 28.07
CA TRP A 173 -3.84 -8.56 26.90
C TRP A 173 -4.97 -7.62 26.47
N ALA A 174 -5.75 -7.08 27.40
CA ALA A 174 -6.82 -6.12 27.13
C ALA A 174 -6.25 -4.83 26.51
N VAL A 175 -5.10 -4.35 26.99
CA VAL A 175 -4.39 -3.18 26.44
C VAL A 175 -3.97 -3.44 25.00
N LEU A 176 -3.35 -4.61 24.69
CA LEU A 176 -3.00 -4.97 23.31
C LEU A 176 -4.22 -5.08 22.40
N ARG A 177 -5.34 -5.65 22.91
CA ARG A 177 -6.60 -5.70 22.16
C ARG A 177 -7.15 -4.31 21.88
N TRP A 178 -7.03 -3.39 22.83
CA TRP A 178 -7.44 -2.00 22.64
C TRP A 178 -6.62 -1.32 21.53
N PHE A 179 -5.30 -1.44 21.54
CA PHE A 179 -4.44 -0.91 20.48
C PHE A 179 -4.80 -1.50 19.12
N LYS A 180 -4.98 -2.82 19.05
CA LYS A 180 -5.38 -3.48 17.81
C LYS A 180 -6.73 -3.00 17.29
N LYS A 181 -7.74 -2.83 18.18
CA LYS A 181 -9.05 -2.29 17.80
C LYS A 181 -8.97 -0.87 17.25
N ASN A 182 -8.02 -0.09 17.73
CA ASN A 182 -7.79 1.30 17.32
C ASN A 182 -6.69 1.43 16.26
N ASP A 183 -6.27 0.34 15.61
CA ASP A 183 -5.17 0.39 14.64
C ASP A 183 -5.43 1.30 13.45
N GLY A 184 -6.67 1.60 13.13
CA GLY A 184 -7.02 2.64 12.15
C GLY A 184 -6.49 4.05 12.46
N LYS A 185 -6.06 4.30 13.73
CA LYS A 185 -5.38 5.54 14.15
C LYS A 185 -3.86 5.41 14.15
N PHE A 186 -3.36 4.22 14.45
CA PHE A 186 -1.94 3.95 14.63
C PHE A 186 -1.29 3.31 13.40
N PHE A 187 -2.03 2.54 12.62
CA PHE A 187 -1.55 1.83 11.43
C PHE A 187 -0.37 0.88 11.67
N ALA A 188 -0.10 0.49 12.93
CA ALA A 188 1.05 -0.33 13.27
C ALA A 188 0.88 -1.79 12.86
N TYR A 189 -0.29 -2.39 13.15
CA TYR A 189 -0.62 -3.75 12.71
C TYR A 189 -0.74 -3.85 11.20
N TYR A 190 -1.43 -2.87 10.59
CA TYR A 190 -1.60 -2.80 9.14
C TYR A 190 -0.26 -2.76 8.40
N LEU A 191 0.63 -1.82 8.76
CA LEU A 191 1.94 -1.67 8.11
C LEU A 191 2.87 -2.85 8.40
N MET A 192 2.74 -3.50 9.57
CA MET A 192 3.51 -4.71 9.88
C MET A 192 3.15 -5.87 8.94
N HIS A 193 1.88 -5.99 8.55
CA HIS A 193 1.47 -7.00 7.56
C HIS A 193 2.06 -6.74 6.17
N ASP A 194 2.14 -5.50 5.71
CA ASP A 194 2.79 -5.13 4.45
C ASP A 194 4.27 -5.54 4.46
N TYR A 195 5.00 -5.23 5.54
CA TYR A 195 6.40 -5.62 5.67
C TYR A 195 6.61 -7.13 5.78
N ALA A 196 5.74 -7.80 6.52
CA ALA A 196 5.78 -9.24 6.66
C ALA A 196 5.49 -9.96 5.32
N PHE A 197 4.66 -9.39 4.47
CA PHE A 197 4.36 -9.94 3.15
C PHE A 197 5.61 -10.03 2.28
N GLY A 198 6.39 -8.94 2.19
CA GLY A 198 7.66 -8.94 1.46
C GLY A 198 8.75 -9.77 2.14
N ALA A 199 8.81 -9.79 3.48
CA ALA A 199 9.81 -10.53 4.24
C ALA A 199 9.59 -12.05 4.20
N ALA A 200 8.34 -12.52 4.13
CA ALA A 200 7.99 -13.94 4.15
C ALA A 200 8.67 -14.73 3.03
N THR A 201 8.87 -14.11 1.89
CA THR A 201 9.50 -14.70 0.69
C THR A 201 10.92 -14.15 0.45
N ARG A 202 11.50 -13.45 1.43
CA ARG A 202 12.81 -12.80 1.32
C ARG A 202 12.91 -11.83 0.13
N GLY A 203 11.81 -11.15 -0.17
CA GLY A 203 11.71 -10.18 -1.26
C GLY A 203 11.32 -10.76 -2.62
N ALA A 204 11.15 -12.08 -2.75
CA ALA A 204 10.55 -12.68 -3.93
C ALA A 204 9.01 -12.49 -3.92
N ASN A 205 8.39 -12.45 -5.08
CA ASN A 205 6.94 -12.44 -5.17
C ASN A 205 6.35 -13.85 -4.91
N THR A 206 5.14 -13.91 -4.37
CA THR A 206 4.43 -15.19 -4.29
C THR A 206 3.98 -15.64 -5.68
N PRO A 207 3.81 -16.96 -5.93
CA PRO A 207 3.33 -17.44 -7.25
C PRO A 207 1.97 -16.86 -7.64
N ALA A 208 1.11 -16.54 -6.68
CA ALA A 208 -0.17 -15.89 -6.92
C ALA A 208 0.02 -14.43 -7.39
N LEU A 209 0.97 -13.71 -6.80
CA LEU A 209 1.30 -12.35 -7.20
C LEU A 209 1.98 -12.32 -8.57
N GLU A 210 2.89 -13.25 -8.86
CA GLU A 210 3.54 -13.34 -10.18
C GLU A 210 2.51 -13.54 -11.31
N ARG A 211 1.56 -14.47 -11.14
CA ARG A 211 0.47 -14.65 -12.10
C ARG A 211 -0.34 -13.37 -12.28
N ARG A 212 -0.68 -12.68 -11.19
CA ARG A 212 -1.43 -11.43 -11.23
C ARG A 212 -0.64 -10.32 -11.94
N MET A 213 0.67 -10.23 -11.74
CA MET A 213 1.54 -9.28 -12.43
C MET A 213 1.60 -9.57 -13.94
N THR A 214 1.61 -10.85 -14.33
CA THR A 214 1.50 -11.24 -15.74
C THR A 214 0.19 -10.77 -16.35
N GLU A 215 -0.96 -11.00 -15.67
CA GLU A 215 -2.28 -10.51 -16.12
C GLU A 215 -2.30 -8.98 -16.27
N PHE A 216 -1.66 -8.26 -15.37
CA PHE A 216 -1.51 -6.81 -15.45
C PHE A 216 -0.63 -6.38 -16.63
N GLY A 217 0.46 -7.10 -16.87
CA GLY A 217 1.34 -6.89 -18.02
C GLY A 217 0.60 -7.08 -19.35
N GLU A 218 -0.24 -8.13 -19.46
CA GLU A 218 -1.07 -8.34 -20.64
C GLU A 218 -2.02 -7.16 -20.90
N ALA A 219 -2.73 -6.68 -19.86
CA ALA A 219 -3.65 -5.55 -20.02
C ALA A 219 -2.94 -4.25 -20.45
N ILE A 220 -1.73 -4.01 -19.92
CA ILE A 220 -0.90 -2.84 -20.32
C ILE A 220 -0.41 -3.02 -21.76
N ALA A 221 0.07 -4.21 -22.14
CA ALA A 221 0.55 -4.49 -23.48
C ALA A 221 -0.55 -4.36 -24.54
N GLU A 222 -1.78 -4.81 -24.24
CA GLU A 222 -2.95 -4.58 -25.12
C GLU A 222 -3.21 -3.09 -25.34
N ALA A 223 -3.02 -2.26 -24.29
CA ALA A 223 -3.17 -0.82 -24.43
C ALA A 223 -2.09 -0.19 -25.29
N LEU A 224 -0.85 -0.69 -25.22
CA LEU A 224 0.29 -0.17 -25.97
C LEU A 224 0.22 -0.44 -27.49
N ILE A 225 -0.69 -1.30 -27.93
CA ILE A 225 -0.96 -1.55 -29.35
C ILE A 225 -2.35 -1.01 -29.78
N SER A 226 -3.03 -0.27 -28.91
CA SER A 226 -4.33 0.33 -29.21
C SER A 226 -4.18 1.77 -29.76
N ASP A 227 -5.27 2.27 -30.34
CA ASP A 227 -5.33 3.62 -30.90
C ASP A 227 -5.62 4.65 -29.80
N VAL A 228 -4.62 4.88 -28.92
CA VAL A 228 -4.61 5.93 -27.89
C VAL A 228 -3.31 6.71 -27.97
N ASP A 229 -3.32 7.96 -27.52
CA ASP A 229 -2.12 8.80 -27.56
C ASP A 229 -1.13 8.44 -26.45
N GLU A 230 -1.65 8.01 -25.29
CA GLU A 230 -0.82 7.72 -24.12
C GLU A 230 -1.36 6.55 -23.27
N VAL A 231 -0.44 5.73 -22.78
CA VAL A 231 -0.66 4.73 -21.72
C VAL A 231 0.11 5.17 -20.48
N LEU A 232 -0.61 5.49 -19.41
CA LEU A 232 -0.03 5.92 -18.14
C LEU A 232 -0.22 4.83 -17.07
N VAL A 233 0.88 4.30 -16.55
CA VAL A 233 0.86 3.40 -15.38
C VAL A 233 1.11 4.22 -14.13
N VAL A 234 0.21 4.11 -13.14
CA VAL A 234 0.30 4.83 -11.86
C VAL A 234 0.46 3.83 -10.74
N GLY A 235 1.63 3.81 -10.10
CA GLY A 235 1.91 2.95 -8.96
C GLY A 235 1.83 3.71 -7.62
N HIS A 236 1.06 3.18 -6.66
CA HIS A 236 0.95 3.75 -5.33
C HIS A 236 1.59 2.84 -4.27
N SER A 237 2.57 3.33 -3.50
CA SER A 237 3.24 2.57 -2.43
C SER A 237 3.82 1.25 -2.97
N SER A 238 3.47 0.09 -2.41
CA SER A 238 3.88 -1.24 -2.91
C SER A 238 3.51 -1.46 -4.38
N GLY A 239 2.40 -0.85 -4.86
CA GLY A 239 2.02 -0.87 -6.27
C GLY A 239 3.03 -0.18 -7.21
N ALA A 240 3.81 0.78 -6.71
CA ALA A 240 4.90 1.38 -7.49
C ALA A 240 6.01 0.36 -7.77
N HIS A 241 6.35 -0.49 -6.78
CA HIS A 241 7.30 -1.56 -6.94
C HIS A 241 6.82 -2.60 -7.97
N LEU A 242 5.54 -3.00 -7.88
CA LEU A 242 4.94 -3.90 -8.85
C LEU A 242 4.96 -3.30 -10.26
N GLY A 243 4.63 -2.00 -10.39
CA GLY A 243 4.65 -1.29 -11.67
C GLY A 243 6.03 -1.29 -12.33
N VAL A 244 7.09 -1.04 -11.57
CA VAL A 244 8.48 -1.12 -12.08
C VAL A 244 8.78 -2.52 -12.60
N SER A 245 8.41 -3.57 -11.85
CA SER A 245 8.69 -4.96 -12.25
C SER A 245 7.93 -5.33 -13.52
N ILE A 246 6.63 -5.01 -13.59
CA ILE A 246 5.78 -5.28 -14.76
C ILE A 246 6.32 -4.57 -16.01
N LEU A 247 6.62 -3.28 -15.89
CA LEU A 247 7.13 -2.49 -17.03
C LEU A 247 8.52 -2.97 -17.48
N ALA A 248 9.38 -3.35 -16.53
CA ALA A 248 10.69 -3.92 -16.86
C ALA A 248 10.55 -5.24 -17.64
N ASP A 249 9.59 -6.08 -17.28
CA ASP A 249 9.35 -7.34 -17.99
C ASP A 249 8.76 -7.10 -19.38
N LEU A 250 7.85 -6.14 -19.55
CA LEU A 250 7.33 -5.75 -20.87
C LEU A 250 8.44 -5.22 -21.80
N VAL A 251 9.33 -4.37 -21.27
CA VAL A 251 10.47 -3.85 -22.02
C VAL A 251 11.43 -4.98 -22.43
N ARG A 252 11.79 -5.87 -21.51
CA ARG A 252 12.67 -7.02 -21.78
C ARG A 252 12.08 -7.98 -22.81
N ALA A 253 10.76 -8.13 -22.77
CA ALA A 253 10.03 -8.98 -23.74
C ALA A 253 9.80 -8.31 -25.10
N GLY A 254 10.24 -7.08 -25.30
CA GLY A 254 10.05 -6.32 -26.55
C GLY A 254 8.57 -5.98 -26.82
N ARG A 255 7.74 -5.89 -25.77
CA ARG A 255 6.28 -5.64 -25.87
C ARG A 255 5.90 -4.16 -25.76
N VAL A 256 6.88 -3.27 -25.79
CA VAL A 256 6.68 -1.81 -25.87
C VAL A 256 7.04 -1.38 -27.29
N PRO A 257 6.05 -1.15 -28.18
CA PRO A 257 6.32 -0.76 -29.58
C PRO A 257 6.96 0.62 -29.64
N ALA A 258 7.91 0.80 -30.57
CA ALA A 258 8.55 2.11 -30.79
C ALA A 258 7.58 3.16 -31.37
N ASP A 259 6.62 2.68 -32.19
CA ASP A 259 5.63 3.53 -32.87
C ASP A 259 4.26 3.49 -32.18
N GLY A 260 4.20 2.97 -30.94
CA GLY A 260 2.98 2.89 -30.14
C GLY A 260 2.69 4.15 -29.34
N PRO A 261 1.60 4.12 -28.53
CA PRO A 261 1.29 5.19 -27.60
C PRO A 261 2.46 5.53 -26.67
N ALA A 262 2.58 6.81 -26.27
CA ALA A 262 3.57 7.21 -25.30
C ALA A 262 3.36 6.46 -23.96
N LEU A 263 4.39 5.78 -23.44
CA LEU A 263 4.31 5.07 -22.16
C LEU A 263 4.85 5.94 -21.04
N GLY A 264 3.97 6.32 -20.13
CA GLY A 264 4.31 7.06 -18.91
C GLY A 264 4.26 6.18 -17.66
N PHE A 265 5.16 6.44 -16.71
CA PHE A 265 5.09 5.82 -15.37
C PHE A 265 5.14 6.86 -14.28
N LEU A 266 4.08 6.93 -13.47
CA LEU A 266 3.96 7.83 -12.34
C LEU A 266 3.96 7.05 -11.03
N THR A 267 4.89 7.38 -10.13
CA THR A 267 4.93 6.84 -8.77
C THR A 267 4.46 7.89 -7.77
N ARG A 268 3.53 7.51 -6.90
CA ARG A 268 3.12 8.35 -5.78
C ARG A 268 3.63 7.76 -4.47
N LEU A 269 4.78 8.24 -4.00
CA LEU A 269 5.20 8.11 -2.62
C LEU A 269 4.61 9.30 -1.86
N ARG A 270 3.68 9.03 -0.92
CA ARG A 270 3.12 10.08 -0.08
C ARG A 270 4.16 10.46 0.98
N VAL A 271 5.00 11.43 0.69
CA VAL A 271 5.69 12.19 1.73
C VAL A 271 4.67 13.21 2.24
N ARG A 272 4.10 13.00 3.42
CA ARG A 272 3.41 14.08 4.13
C ARG A 272 4.48 15.09 4.49
N ALA A 273 4.45 16.25 3.85
CA ALA A 273 5.01 17.44 4.46
C ALA A 273 4.21 17.70 5.75
N VAL A 274 4.89 17.73 6.88
CA VAL A 274 4.39 18.19 8.16
C VAL A 274 4.30 19.70 8.10
#